data_f9b476986363003a5cc1f44bb6b7b99c
#
_entry.id   f9b476986363003a5cc1f44bb6b7b99c
#
_cell.length_a   1.000
_cell.length_b   1.000
_cell.length_c   1.000
_cell.angle_alpha   90.00
_cell.angle_beta   90.00
_cell.angle_gamma   90.00
#
_symmetry.space_group_name_H-M   'P 1'
#
loop_
_entity.id
_entity.type
_entity.pdbx_description
1 polymer ?
#
loop_
_entity_poly.entity_id
_entity_poly.type
_entity_poly.pdbx_seq_one_letter_code
_entity_poly.pdbx_strand_id
1 'polypeptide(L)'
;MADLLINNKDALTTWGVRMGDGFIEAIYAPLPMKEVIENKSRLQDGKKIIIANRKIDERDLTLTFTLQGSSPSDYITKYKAFLNEITKGEFTVKVPALGEEVYHLYYTRSQSFGFNTARTFSKISVKLNEPNPGNRE
;
A
#
# COMPACT_ATOMS: atom_id res chain seq x y z
N MET A 1 14.68 -8.98 12.94
CA MET A 1 14.39 -7.75 12.18
C MET A 1 13.05 -7.94 11.45
N ALA A 2 12.19 -6.95 11.49
CA ALA A 2 10.89 -7.04 10.85
C ALA A 2 11.00 -6.91 9.34
N ASP A 3 10.27 -7.74 8.60
CA ASP A 3 10.18 -7.63 7.15
C ASP A 3 9.17 -6.56 6.73
N LEU A 4 8.17 -6.31 7.56
CA LEU A 4 7.09 -5.38 7.29
C LEU A 4 6.65 -4.70 8.59
N LEU A 5 6.61 -3.38 8.57
CA LEU A 5 6.11 -2.59 9.70
C LEU A 5 4.84 -1.87 9.27
N ILE A 6 3.79 -2.00 10.08
CA ILE A 6 2.52 -1.29 9.89
C ILE A 6 2.29 -0.45 11.13
N ASN A 7 2.14 0.87 10.95
CA ASN A 7 2.05 1.82 12.05
C ASN A 7 3.21 1.65 13.04
N ASN A 8 4.40 1.40 12.48
CA ASN A 8 5.64 1.22 13.23
C ASN A 8 5.66 -0.04 14.12
N LYS A 9 4.77 -0.98 13.87
CA LYS A 9 4.70 -2.25 14.58
C LYS A 9 5.07 -3.41 13.64
N ASP A 10 5.78 -4.39 14.16
CA ASP A 10 6.12 -5.59 13.39
C ASP A 10 4.82 -6.33 13.02
N ALA A 11 4.52 -6.40 11.74
CA ALA A 11 3.27 -7.01 11.27
C ALA A 11 3.19 -8.49 11.62
N LEU A 12 4.33 -9.21 11.55
CA LEU A 12 4.35 -10.64 11.83
C LEU A 12 4.08 -10.94 13.31
N THR A 13 4.76 -10.24 14.21
CA THR A 13 4.61 -10.51 15.65
C THR A 13 3.31 -9.95 16.20
N THR A 14 2.80 -8.86 15.63
CA THR A 14 1.58 -8.20 16.11
C THR A 14 0.31 -8.87 15.58
N TRP A 15 0.27 -9.21 14.28
CA TRP A 15 -0.94 -9.73 13.65
C TRP A 15 -0.74 -11.02 12.85
N GLY A 16 0.48 -11.56 12.83
CA GLY A 16 0.76 -12.71 11.98
C GLY A 16 0.69 -12.39 10.48
N VAL A 17 0.95 -11.14 10.12
CA VAL A 17 0.82 -10.64 8.75
C VAL A 17 2.17 -10.61 8.08
N ARG A 18 2.21 -11.08 6.82
CA ARG A 18 3.40 -11.04 5.97
C ARG A 18 3.05 -10.43 4.63
N MET A 19 4.07 -10.01 3.91
CA MET A 19 3.90 -9.56 2.53
C MET A 19 3.51 -10.74 1.65
N GLY A 20 2.43 -10.58 0.90
CA GLY A 20 1.97 -11.59 -0.06
C GLY A 20 2.57 -11.40 -1.44
N ASP A 21 2.05 -12.16 -2.41
CA ASP A 21 2.53 -12.12 -3.79
C ASP A 21 2.30 -10.72 -4.39
N GLY A 22 3.34 -10.20 -5.05
CA GLY A 22 3.25 -8.90 -5.72
C GLY A 22 3.28 -7.69 -4.79
N PHE A 23 3.48 -7.89 -3.49
CA PHE A 23 3.50 -6.79 -2.52
C PHE A 23 4.61 -5.79 -2.83
N ILE A 24 5.83 -6.27 -2.98
CA ILE A 24 6.99 -5.39 -3.21
C ILE A 24 6.86 -4.69 -4.56
N GLU A 25 6.44 -5.40 -5.58
CA GLU A 25 6.23 -4.82 -6.91
C GLU A 25 5.16 -3.72 -6.87
N ALA A 26 4.08 -3.92 -6.12
CA ALA A 26 3.01 -2.94 -6.02
C ALA A 26 3.45 -1.70 -5.26
N ILE A 27 4.14 -1.88 -4.13
CA ILE A 27 4.52 -0.74 -3.29
C ILE A 27 5.69 0.05 -3.89
N TYR A 28 6.55 -0.64 -4.64
CA TYR A 28 7.76 -0.05 -5.20
C TYR A 28 7.61 0.39 -6.65
N ALA A 29 6.40 0.26 -7.23
CA ALA A 29 6.14 0.65 -8.61
C ALA A 29 6.38 2.15 -8.82
N PRO A 30 6.78 2.56 -10.02
CA PRO A 30 6.98 3.97 -10.32
C PRO A 30 5.73 4.80 -10.05
N LEU A 31 5.94 6.04 -9.62
CA LEU A 31 4.86 6.94 -9.23
C LEU A 31 4.18 7.55 -10.45
N PRO A 32 2.85 7.71 -10.41
CA PRO A 32 2.16 8.50 -11.43
C PRO A 32 2.47 9.98 -11.22
N MET A 33 2.45 10.73 -12.32
CA MET A 33 2.66 12.15 -12.27
C MET A 33 1.37 12.84 -12.71
N LYS A 34 1.09 14.02 -12.15
CA LYS A 34 -0.05 14.82 -12.59
C LYS A 34 0.12 15.20 -14.04
N GLU A 35 -1.00 15.37 -14.73
CA GLU A 35 -0.97 15.80 -16.12
C GLU A 35 -0.17 17.09 -16.27
N VAL A 36 0.67 17.13 -17.29
CA VAL A 36 1.41 18.33 -17.62
C VAL A 36 0.49 19.28 -18.38
N ILE A 37 0.73 20.58 -18.19
CA ILE A 37 0.02 21.61 -18.93
C ILE A 37 0.60 21.65 -20.34
N GLU A 38 -0.25 21.43 -21.33
CA GLU A 38 0.13 21.51 -22.74
C GLU A 38 -0.29 22.85 -23.32
N ASN A 39 0.63 23.50 -24.01
CA ASN A 39 0.35 24.75 -24.67
C ASN A 39 0.63 24.58 -26.16
N LYS A 40 -0.45 24.61 -26.98
CA LYS A 40 -0.36 24.54 -28.43
C LYS A 40 -0.64 25.91 -28.99
N SER A 41 0.30 26.44 -29.77
CA SER A 41 0.16 27.74 -30.42
C SER A 41 0.34 27.61 -31.94
N ARG A 42 -0.46 28.36 -32.71
CA ARG A 42 -0.30 28.39 -34.15
C ARG A 42 1.00 29.08 -34.59
N LEU A 43 1.60 29.84 -33.67
CA LEU A 43 2.87 30.51 -33.93
C LEU A 43 4.09 29.69 -33.57
N GLN A 44 3.88 28.49 -33.03
CA GLN A 44 4.96 27.61 -32.64
C GLN A 44 4.79 26.26 -33.30
N ASP A 45 5.90 25.68 -33.71
CA ASP A 45 5.91 24.33 -34.23
C ASP A 45 5.88 23.37 -33.05
N GLY A 46 4.95 22.40 -33.12
CA GLY A 46 4.85 21.35 -32.18
C GLY A 46 4.16 21.74 -30.87
N LYS A 47 4.42 20.93 -29.86
CA LYS A 47 3.76 20.96 -28.56
C LYS A 47 4.74 21.45 -27.50
N LYS A 48 4.32 22.43 -26.73
CA LYS A 48 5.11 22.90 -25.60
C LYS A 48 4.54 22.32 -24.32
N ILE A 49 5.39 21.63 -23.55
CA ILE A 49 5.01 21.02 -22.27
C ILE A 49 5.67 21.80 -21.14
N ILE A 50 4.88 22.24 -20.18
CA ILE A 50 5.38 22.92 -18.99
C ILE A 50 5.64 21.85 -17.92
N ILE A 51 6.91 21.60 -17.61
CA ILE A 51 7.31 20.57 -16.68
C ILE A 51 7.90 21.11 -15.37
N ALA A 52 8.15 22.41 -15.28
CA ALA A 52 8.81 23.02 -14.12
C ALA A 52 8.04 22.82 -12.82
N ASN A 53 6.70 22.78 -12.87
CA ASN A 53 5.84 22.60 -11.71
C ASN A 53 5.12 21.24 -11.72
N ARG A 54 5.69 20.27 -12.44
CA ARG A 54 5.11 18.94 -12.51
C ARG A 54 5.17 18.30 -11.11
N LYS A 55 4.02 17.80 -10.65
CA LYS A 55 3.90 17.20 -9.31
C LYS A 55 3.52 15.74 -9.41
N ILE A 56 3.92 14.99 -8.39
CA ILE A 56 3.53 13.59 -8.25
C ILE A 56 2.05 13.53 -7.90
N ASP A 57 1.30 12.70 -8.63
CA ASP A 57 -0.12 12.52 -8.39
C ASP A 57 -0.34 11.52 -7.26
N GLU A 58 -1.57 11.48 -6.74
CA GLU A 58 -1.95 10.43 -5.80
C GLU A 58 -1.85 9.07 -6.49
N ARG A 59 -1.72 8.03 -5.68
CA ARG A 59 -1.52 6.68 -6.21
C ARG A 59 -2.51 5.72 -5.60
N ASP A 60 -3.20 4.96 -6.46
CA ASP A 60 -3.97 3.80 -6.04
C ASP A 60 -3.10 2.56 -6.23
N LEU A 61 -3.08 1.70 -5.22
CA LEU A 61 -2.32 0.47 -5.29
C LEU A 61 -3.08 -0.65 -4.60
N THR A 62 -2.75 -1.87 -4.99
CA THR A 62 -3.31 -3.07 -4.38
C THR A 62 -2.19 -3.82 -3.68
N LEU A 63 -2.32 -4.01 -2.38
CA LEU A 63 -1.35 -4.78 -1.61
C LEU A 63 -1.99 -6.10 -1.18
N THR A 64 -1.22 -7.17 -1.32
CA THR A 64 -1.64 -8.50 -0.89
C THR A 64 -0.89 -8.86 0.38
N PHE A 65 -1.65 -9.16 1.42
CA PHE A 65 -1.10 -9.60 2.71
C PHE A 65 -1.46 -11.06 2.92
N THR A 66 -0.60 -11.79 3.62
CA THR A 66 -0.94 -13.10 4.14
C THR A 66 -1.04 -12.99 5.66
N LEU A 67 -2.05 -13.63 6.23
CA LEU A 67 -2.28 -13.60 7.67
C LEU A 67 -2.41 -15.03 8.17
N GLN A 68 -1.65 -15.35 9.20
CA GLN A 68 -1.62 -16.70 9.76
C GLN A 68 -1.80 -16.65 11.27
N GLY A 69 -2.67 -17.53 11.79
CA GLY A 69 -2.84 -17.74 13.21
C GLY A 69 -2.45 -19.17 13.60
N SER A 70 -2.24 -19.40 14.88
CA SER A 70 -1.90 -20.74 15.41
C SER A 70 -3.13 -21.63 15.59
N SER A 71 -4.31 -21.03 15.61
CA SER A 71 -5.60 -21.72 15.75
C SER A 71 -6.68 -20.88 15.10
N PRO A 72 -7.88 -21.43 14.84
CA PRO A 72 -8.99 -20.62 14.30
C PRO A 72 -9.33 -19.42 15.19
N SER A 73 -9.29 -19.59 16.49
CA SER A 73 -9.55 -18.51 17.44
C SER A 73 -8.46 -17.44 17.38
N ASP A 74 -7.20 -17.85 17.33
CA ASP A 74 -6.08 -16.93 17.20
C ASP A 74 -6.14 -16.17 15.87
N TYR A 75 -6.46 -16.85 14.79
CA TYR A 75 -6.61 -16.24 13.48
C TYR A 75 -7.69 -15.15 13.50
N ILE A 76 -8.85 -15.45 14.07
CA ILE A 76 -9.96 -14.48 14.10
C ILE A 76 -9.56 -13.25 14.90
N THR A 77 -8.89 -13.43 16.03
CA THR A 77 -8.42 -12.32 16.86
C THR A 77 -7.45 -11.44 16.09
N LYS A 78 -6.47 -12.06 15.42
CA LYS A 78 -5.48 -11.33 14.62
C LYS A 78 -6.10 -10.65 13.42
N TYR A 79 -7.02 -11.32 12.74
CA TYR A 79 -7.71 -10.79 11.58
C TYR A 79 -8.49 -9.51 11.93
N LYS A 80 -9.28 -9.57 12.99
CA LYS A 80 -10.06 -8.42 13.43
C LYS A 80 -9.16 -7.26 13.86
N ALA A 81 -8.09 -7.55 14.58
CA ALA A 81 -7.15 -6.53 15.01
C ALA A 81 -6.44 -5.88 13.83
N PHE A 82 -6.03 -6.67 12.84
CA PHE A 82 -5.37 -6.16 11.65
C PHE A 82 -6.32 -5.27 10.83
N LEU A 83 -7.53 -5.73 10.58
CA LEU A 83 -8.52 -4.93 9.84
C LEU A 83 -8.84 -3.63 10.58
N ASN A 84 -9.01 -3.71 11.89
CA ASN A 84 -9.27 -2.50 12.68
C ASN A 84 -8.11 -1.50 12.54
N GLU A 85 -6.88 -1.98 12.49
CA GLU A 85 -5.71 -1.11 12.35
C GLU A 85 -5.67 -0.39 11.01
N ILE A 86 -5.96 -1.11 9.90
CA ILE A 86 -5.86 -0.51 8.58
C ILE A 86 -7.10 0.28 8.16
N THR A 87 -8.25 0.05 8.80
CA THR A 87 -9.51 0.72 8.42
C THR A 87 -9.84 1.94 9.27
N LYS A 88 -9.09 2.21 10.32
CA LYS A 88 -9.40 3.34 11.20
C LYS A 88 -8.99 4.71 10.65
N GLY A 89 -8.36 4.76 9.50
CA GLY A 89 -7.93 5.99 8.86
C GLY A 89 -6.62 5.78 8.13
N GLU A 90 -5.75 6.78 8.20
CA GLU A 90 -4.43 6.65 7.63
C GLU A 90 -3.62 5.63 8.44
N PHE A 91 -2.90 4.78 7.73
CA PHE A 91 -1.92 3.90 8.35
C PHE A 91 -0.62 3.97 7.57
N THR A 92 0.48 3.58 8.21
CA THR A 92 1.78 3.64 7.58
C THR A 92 2.31 2.23 7.32
N VAL A 93 3.02 2.09 6.22
CA VAL A 93 3.68 0.83 5.84
C VAL A 93 5.15 1.14 5.59
N LYS A 94 6.01 0.35 6.18
CA LYS A 94 7.45 0.44 5.94
C LYS A 94 8.00 -0.94 5.65
N VAL A 95 8.80 -1.06 4.59
CA VAL A 95 9.52 -2.29 4.25
C VAL A 95 11.00 -2.00 4.41
N PRO A 96 11.60 -2.40 5.54
CA PRO A 96 13.01 -2.05 5.81
C PRO A 96 13.99 -2.50 4.74
N ALA A 97 13.69 -3.60 4.04
CA ALA A 97 14.54 -4.10 2.97
C ALA A 97 14.57 -3.15 1.76
N LEU A 98 13.56 -2.29 1.58
CA LEU A 98 13.49 -1.34 0.47
C LEU A 98 14.04 0.04 0.82
N GLY A 99 14.30 0.32 2.10
CA GLY A 99 14.85 1.60 2.53
C GLY A 99 14.10 2.19 3.70
N GLU A 100 14.24 3.50 3.87
CA GLU A 100 13.67 4.21 5.00
C GLU A 100 12.30 4.83 4.71
N GLU A 101 11.77 4.66 3.51
CA GLU A 101 10.50 5.26 3.13
C GLU A 101 9.36 4.70 3.96
N VAL A 102 8.49 5.60 4.43
CA VAL A 102 7.27 5.26 5.13
C VAL A 102 6.09 5.64 4.24
N TYR A 103 5.30 4.65 3.85
CA TYR A 103 4.18 4.86 2.94
C TYR A 103 2.93 5.16 3.74
N HIS A 104 2.34 6.34 3.51
CA HIS A 104 1.10 6.76 4.19
C HIS A 104 -0.08 6.40 3.31
N LEU A 105 -0.90 5.47 3.78
CA LEU A 105 -1.92 4.83 2.96
C LEU A 105 -3.28 4.89 3.66
N TYR A 106 -4.35 4.90 2.83
CA TYR A 106 -5.73 4.78 3.29
C TYR A 106 -6.35 3.55 2.68
N TYR A 107 -7.09 2.79 3.48
CA TYR A 107 -7.86 1.65 3.02
C TYR A 107 -9.06 2.15 2.24
N THR A 108 -9.25 1.66 1.01
CA THR A 108 -10.42 2.01 0.20
C THR A 108 -11.42 0.87 0.09
N ARG A 109 -10.95 -0.33 -0.22
CA ARG A 109 -11.84 -1.50 -0.28
C ARG A 109 -11.01 -2.78 -0.37
N SER A 110 -11.69 -3.91 -0.09
CA SER A 110 -11.11 -5.23 -0.32
C SER A 110 -11.16 -5.56 -1.81
N GLN A 111 -10.06 -6.08 -2.34
CA GLN A 111 -9.99 -6.56 -3.72
C GLN A 111 -10.32 -8.05 -3.78
N SER A 112 -9.75 -8.84 -2.89
CA SER A 112 -10.03 -10.27 -2.82
C SER A 112 -9.68 -10.78 -1.42
N PHE A 113 -10.34 -11.87 -1.04
CA PHE A 113 -10.10 -12.51 0.25
C PHE A 113 -10.33 -14.00 0.09
N GLY A 114 -9.38 -14.79 0.54
CA GLY A 114 -9.51 -16.23 0.56
C GLY A 114 -8.77 -16.81 1.74
N PHE A 115 -9.35 -17.81 2.39
CA PHE A 115 -8.67 -18.47 3.49
C PHE A 115 -8.86 -19.99 3.41
N ASN A 116 -7.99 -20.72 4.12
CA ASN A 116 -7.97 -22.17 4.04
C ASN A 116 -9.11 -22.80 4.84
N THR A 117 -9.31 -24.10 4.64
CA THR A 117 -10.38 -24.82 5.32
C THR A 117 -10.16 -24.94 6.84
N ALA A 118 -8.90 -24.89 7.28
CA ALA A 118 -8.58 -24.91 8.71
C ALA A 118 -8.84 -23.58 9.40
N ARG A 119 -9.11 -22.50 8.64
CA ARG A 119 -9.35 -21.15 9.14
C ARG A 119 -8.19 -20.58 9.96
N THR A 120 -6.98 -20.89 9.52
CA THR A 120 -5.75 -20.42 10.19
C THR A 120 -4.87 -19.58 9.29
N PHE A 121 -5.19 -19.51 7.98
CA PHE A 121 -4.38 -18.80 7.01
C PHE A 121 -5.27 -18.15 5.97
N SER A 122 -4.94 -16.91 5.57
CA SER A 122 -5.68 -16.23 4.51
C SER A 122 -4.75 -15.39 3.65
N LYS A 123 -5.21 -15.11 2.43
CA LYS A 123 -4.65 -14.08 1.55
C LYS A 123 -5.66 -12.94 1.47
N ILE A 124 -5.20 -11.75 1.72
CA ILE A 124 -6.05 -10.55 1.72
C ILE A 124 -5.44 -9.54 0.76
N SER A 125 -6.15 -9.23 -0.32
CA SER A 125 -5.75 -8.17 -1.23
C SER A 125 -6.66 -6.98 -1.01
N VAL A 126 -6.07 -5.83 -0.75
CA VAL A 126 -6.82 -4.61 -0.45
C VAL A 126 -6.38 -3.50 -1.38
N LYS A 127 -7.34 -2.67 -1.77
CA LYS A 127 -7.05 -1.46 -2.53
C LYS A 127 -6.83 -0.32 -1.57
N LEU A 128 -5.74 0.40 -1.80
CA LEU A 128 -5.29 1.48 -0.94
C LEU A 128 -5.03 2.72 -1.79
N ASN A 129 -5.09 3.87 -1.15
CA ASN A 129 -4.75 5.13 -1.77
C ASN A 129 -3.59 5.77 -1.02
N GLU A 130 -2.57 6.19 -1.77
CA GLU A 130 -1.47 6.99 -1.24
C GLU A 130 -1.69 8.42 -1.72
N PRO A 131 -2.29 9.29 -0.89
CA PRO A 131 -2.68 10.61 -1.36
C PRO A 131 -1.51 11.55 -1.60
N ASN A 132 -0.37 11.32 -0.95
CA ASN A 132 0.79 12.18 -1.11
C ASN A 132 2.07 11.34 -1.22
N PRO A 133 2.35 10.75 -2.40
CA PRO A 133 3.54 9.92 -2.57
C PRO A 133 4.86 10.69 -2.41
N GLY A 134 4.84 12.00 -2.45
CA GLY A 134 6.02 12.82 -2.19
C GLY A 134 6.42 12.84 -0.72
N ASN A 135 5.52 12.46 0.18
CA ASN A 135 5.79 12.44 1.62
C ASN A 135 5.89 10.99 2.11
N ARG A 136 7.12 10.51 2.26
CA ARG A 136 7.40 9.13 2.70
C ARG A 136 8.32 9.11 3.92
N GLU A 137 8.08 10.03 4.80
CA GLU A 137 8.82 10.14 6.05
C GLU A 137 8.09 9.50 7.22
#